data_60292657e65870781cebd61be6da2b2e
#
_entry.id   60292657e65870781cebd61be6da2b2e
#
_cell.length_a   1.000
_cell.length_b   1.000
_cell.length_c   1.000
_cell.angle_alpha   90.00
_cell.angle_beta   90.00
_cell.angle_gamma   90.00
#
_symmetry.space_group_name_H-M   'P 1'
#
loop_
_entity.id
_entity.type
_entity.pdbx_description
1 polymer ?
#
loop_
_entity_poly.entity_id
_entity_poly.type
_entity_poly.pdbx_seq_one_letter_code
_entity_poly.pdbx_strand_id
1 'polypeptide(L)'
;MAFENLSERLQNAIKMFRGSGKITEDDLKAPLREVRMALLEADVNFKVVKDFVANIKERALGETVQQSLTPGQQIIKIVNDELTQLLGGTQSKLTVADKPPTVIMLVGLQGAGKTTTAGKLGSLLRKKGKKPLLVAGDVYRPAAIKQLQVLGEQLSLPVFALGDQVSPVEIARKAMDKAFSLACDTVIIDTAGRLHINEELMDELRNIKAAVNPHEILLVVDAMTGQDAVTVAESFNGELGIDGLIVTKLDGDARGGAVLSVKAVTGRPVKFVGMGEKLDALEPFHPDRMASRILGMGDILSLIEKIQSTTDLAKALEMEKKLRKDEFTLEQFLEQMQQVKKMGSLETILGLIPGMSGISQKLKEANVDEKEFDRVEAIIRSMTPKERRHPDIINGSRRKRIAAGCGMRVQDVNKLLKNFEESKKMMKKMQGMAKFASKGGFKMTFMNK
;
A
#
# COMPACT_ATOMS: atom_id res chain seq x y z
N MET A 1 1.58 11.18 -3.22
CA MET A 1 0.89 9.88 -2.95
C MET A 1 0.54 9.24 -4.29
N ALA A 2 0.43 7.90 -4.32
CA ALA A 2 0.00 7.20 -5.54
C ALA A 2 -1.33 7.78 -6.07
N PHE A 3 -1.41 7.99 -7.38
CA PHE A 3 -2.60 8.50 -8.07
C PHE A 3 -3.08 9.91 -7.67
N GLU A 4 -2.28 10.73 -7.00
CA GLU A 4 -2.74 12.02 -6.45
C GLU A 4 -3.35 12.93 -7.52
N ASN A 5 -2.62 13.13 -8.64
CA ASN A 5 -3.09 13.97 -9.74
C ASN A 5 -4.34 13.39 -10.43
N LEU A 6 -4.34 12.08 -10.67
CA LEU A 6 -5.49 11.40 -11.27
C LEU A 6 -6.72 11.48 -10.38
N SER A 7 -6.54 11.23 -9.07
CA SER A 7 -7.61 11.28 -8.08
C SER A 7 -8.27 12.66 -8.02
N GLU A 8 -7.48 13.73 -7.94
CA GLU A 8 -8.01 15.09 -7.89
C GLU A 8 -8.82 15.44 -9.13
N ARG A 9 -8.33 15.10 -10.32
CA ARG A 9 -9.01 15.36 -11.58
C ARG A 9 -10.29 14.55 -11.73
N LEU A 10 -10.26 13.26 -11.41
CA LEU A 10 -11.45 12.42 -11.45
C LEU A 10 -12.52 12.89 -10.46
N GLN A 11 -12.13 13.29 -9.24
CA GLN A 11 -13.07 13.87 -8.28
C GLN A 11 -13.72 15.16 -8.82
N ASN A 12 -12.94 16.01 -9.49
CA ASN A 12 -13.47 17.24 -10.06
C ASN A 12 -14.41 16.94 -11.23
N ALA A 13 -14.09 16.00 -12.12
CA ALA A 13 -14.97 15.54 -13.18
C ALA A 13 -16.28 14.97 -12.62
N ILE A 14 -16.21 14.17 -11.56
CA ILE A 14 -17.36 13.57 -10.88
C ILE A 14 -18.26 14.64 -10.23
N LYS A 15 -17.70 15.70 -9.65
CA LYS A 15 -18.49 16.81 -9.09
C LYS A 15 -19.31 17.57 -10.15
N MET A 16 -18.96 17.45 -11.42
CA MET A 16 -19.72 18.05 -12.53
C MET A 16 -21.02 17.29 -12.83
N PHE A 17 -21.13 16.02 -12.39
CA PHE A 17 -22.38 15.25 -12.51
C PHE A 17 -23.44 15.74 -11.51
N ARG A 18 -23.96 16.94 -11.74
CA ARG A 18 -25.03 17.57 -10.94
C ARG A 18 -26.33 17.56 -11.73
N GLY A 19 -26.99 16.41 -11.79
CA GLY A 19 -28.30 16.28 -12.40
C GLY A 19 -29.38 15.93 -11.37
N SER A 20 -30.57 16.53 -11.51
CA SER A 20 -31.79 16.05 -10.84
C SER A 20 -32.69 15.45 -11.93
N GLY A 21 -32.93 14.14 -11.88
CA GLY A 21 -33.78 13.46 -12.84
C GLY A 21 -33.06 12.38 -13.67
N LYS A 22 -33.55 12.11 -14.88
CA LYS A 22 -32.99 11.12 -15.80
C LYS A 22 -31.72 11.66 -16.44
N ILE A 23 -30.65 10.82 -16.43
CA ILE A 23 -29.37 11.14 -17.07
C ILE A 23 -29.57 11.21 -18.60
N THR A 24 -29.18 12.31 -19.20
CA THR A 24 -29.21 12.50 -20.66
C THR A 24 -27.81 12.38 -21.25
N GLU A 25 -27.73 12.20 -22.57
CA GLU A 25 -26.42 12.13 -23.25
C GLU A 25 -25.64 13.45 -23.12
N ASP A 26 -26.35 14.58 -23.10
CA ASP A 26 -25.72 15.90 -22.94
C ASP A 26 -25.13 16.10 -21.55
N ASP A 27 -25.77 15.56 -20.49
CA ASP A 27 -25.25 15.60 -19.11
C ASP A 27 -23.93 14.84 -18.96
N LEU A 28 -23.68 13.86 -19.81
CA LEU A 28 -22.47 13.02 -19.77
C LEU A 28 -21.30 13.60 -20.57
N LYS A 29 -21.55 14.46 -21.59
CA LYS A 29 -20.50 14.93 -22.53
C LYS A 29 -19.33 15.60 -21.83
N ALA A 30 -19.62 16.63 -21.02
CA ALA A 30 -18.58 17.43 -20.38
C ALA A 30 -17.81 16.62 -19.29
N PRO A 31 -18.48 15.91 -18.34
CA PRO A 31 -17.76 15.12 -17.33
C PRO A 31 -16.96 13.98 -17.93
N LEU A 32 -17.48 13.25 -18.94
CA LEU A 32 -16.74 12.16 -19.58
C LEU A 32 -15.53 12.66 -20.37
N ARG A 33 -15.61 13.89 -20.93
CA ARG A 33 -14.44 14.53 -21.53
C ARG A 33 -13.35 14.78 -20.50
N GLU A 34 -13.70 15.29 -19.30
CA GLU A 34 -12.74 15.51 -18.22
C GLU A 34 -12.16 14.21 -17.70
N VAL A 35 -12.98 13.15 -17.52
CA VAL A 35 -12.50 11.79 -17.16
C VAL A 35 -11.50 11.30 -18.20
N ARG A 36 -11.81 11.44 -19.49
CA ARG A 36 -10.91 11.05 -20.58
C ARG A 36 -9.58 11.81 -20.51
N MET A 37 -9.63 13.13 -20.31
CA MET A 37 -8.42 13.94 -20.20
C MET A 37 -7.60 13.57 -18.98
N ALA A 38 -8.24 13.35 -17.83
CA ALA A 38 -7.56 12.92 -16.61
C ALA A 38 -6.79 11.60 -16.77
N LEU A 39 -7.40 10.62 -17.43
CA LEU A 39 -6.76 9.34 -17.70
C LEU A 39 -5.62 9.45 -18.71
N LEU A 40 -5.76 10.25 -19.77
CA LEU A 40 -4.69 10.47 -20.75
C LEU A 40 -3.49 11.20 -20.14
N GLU A 41 -3.73 12.20 -19.30
CA GLU A 41 -2.66 12.91 -18.59
C GLU A 41 -2.00 12.05 -17.50
N ALA A 42 -2.74 11.07 -16.97
CA ALA A 42 -2.20 10.03 -16.10
C ALA A 42 -1.38 8.98 -16.88
N ASP A 43 -1.18 9.15 -18.18
CA ASP A 43 -0.43 8.24 -19.04
C ASP A 43 -1.09 6.85 -19.18
N VAL A 44 -2.43 6.80 -19.18
CA VAL A 44 -3.19 5.57 -19.44
C VAL A 44 -3.24 5.33 -20.96
N ASN A 45 -3.08 4.08 -21.38
CA ASN A 45 -3.14 3.69 -22.80
C ASN A 45 -4.42 4.19 -23.49
N PHE A 46 -4.28 4.83 -24.65
CA PHE A 46 -5.36 5.47 -25.39
C PHE A 46 -6.55 4.55 -25.69
N LYS A 47 -6.29 3.30 -26.10
CA LYS A 47 -7.34 2.30 -26.36
C LYS A 47 -8.13 2.00 -25.09
N VAL A 48 -7.41 1.79 -23.98
CA VAL A 48 -8.01 1.55 -22.67
C VAL A 48 -8.90 2.70 -22.23
N VAL A 49 -8.44 3.95 -22.41
CA VAL A 49 -9.24 5.14 -22.08
C VAL A 49 -10.51 5.25 -22.94
N LYS A 50 -10.38 4.94 -24.25
CA LYS A 50 -11.52 4.98 -25.18
C LYS A 50 -12.58 3.96 -24.76
N ASP A 51 -12.19 2.74 -24.49
CA ASP A 51 -13.11 1.64 -24.11
C ASP A 51 -13.75 1.94 -22.74
N PHE A 52 -12.98 2.42 -21.78
CA PHE A 52 -13.46 2.82 -20.44
C PHE A 52 -14.54 3.90 -20.52
N VAL A 53 -14.31 4.96 -21.28
CA VAL A 53 -15.29 6.07 -21.44
C VAL A 53 -16.55 5.58 -22.17
N ALA A 54 -16.38 4.70 -23.18
CA ALA A 54 -17.52 4.12 -23.89
C ALA A 54 -18.40 3.28 -22.99
N ASN A 55 -17.80 2.40 -22.17
CA ASN A 55 -18.52 1.55 -21.22
C ASN A 55 -19.30 2.38 -20.19
N ILE A 56 -18.67 3.42 -19.62
CA ILE A 56 -19.37 4.31 -18.67
C ILE A 56 -20.58 4.97 -19.36
N LYS A 57 -20.41 5.48 -20.59
CA LYS A 57 -21.48 6.11 -21.34
C LYS A 57 -22.66 5.16 -21.58
N GLU A 58 -22.38 3.95 -22.05
CA GLU A 58 -23.37 2.91 -22.34
C GLU A 58 -24.14 2.53 -21.05
N ARG A 59 -23.43 2.25 -19.96
CA ARG A 59 -24.04 1.90 -18.67
C ARG A 59 -24.87 3.03 -18.10
N ALA A 60 -24.36 4.26 -18.14
CA ALA A 60 -25.06 5.42 -17.61
C ALA A 60 -26.37 5.75 -18.36
N LEU A 61 -26.44 5.46 -19.66
CA LEU A 61 -27.65 5.64 -20.46
C LEU A 61 -28.61 4.44 -20.39
N GLY A 62 -28.09 3.23 -20.18
CA GLY A 62 -28.86 1.97 -20.17
C GLY A 62 -29.46 1.62 -18.81
N GLU A 63 -28.84 2.06 -17.71
CA GLU A 63 -29.34 1.75 -16.37
C GLU A 63 -30.50 2.68 -15.97
N THR A 64 -31.63 2.11 -15.56
CA THR A 64 -32.68 2.86 -14.87
C THR A 64 -32.17 3.35 -13.54
N VAL A 65 -32.31 4.65 -13.26
CA VAL A 65 -31.91 5.26 -11.99
C VAL A 65 -32.54 4.46 -10.83
N GLN A 66 -31.71 3.85 -10.01
CA GLN A 66 -32.21 3.15 -8.81
C GLN A 66 -32.91 4.19 -7.91
N GLN A 67 -34.13 3.90 -7.46
CA GLN A 67 -34.95 4.83 -6.67
C GLN A 67 -34.28 5.37 -5.39
N SER A 68 -33.20 4.70 -4.94
CA SER A 68 -32.45 5.08 -3.72
C SER A 68 -31.21 5.94 -3.97
N LEU A 69 -30.81 6.21 -5.22
CA LEU A 69 -29.59 6.95 -5.55
C LEU A 69 -29.93 8.21 -6.38
N THR A 70 -29.19 9.29 -6.13
CA THR A 70 -29.21 10.43 -7.05
C THR A 70 -28.48 10.08 -8.35
N PRO A 71 -28.78 10.72 -9.50
CA PRO A 71 -28.10 10.48 -10.77
C PRO A 71 -26.56 10.59 -10.65
N GLY A 72 -26.07 11.59 -9.91
CA GLY A 72 -24.64 11.74 -9.65
C GLY A 72 -24.02 10.58 -8.87
N GLN A 73 -24.72 10.05 -7.86
CA GLN A 73 -24.27 8.89 -7.10
C GLN A 73 -24.24 7.61 -7.94
N GLN A 74 -25.20 7.47 -8.86
CA GLN A 74 -25.22 6.34 -9.79
C GLN A 74 -24.03 6.37 -10.74
N ILE A 75 -23.69 7.55 -11.30
CA ILE A 75 -22.51 7.69 -12.16
C ILE A 75 -21.24 7.39 -11.38
N ILE A 76 -21.11 7.88 -10.15
CA ILE A 76 -19.95 7.56 -9.28
C ILE A 76 -19.80 6.06 -9.11
N LYS A 77 -20.92 5.35 -8.86
CA LYS A 77 -20.93 3.90 -8.75
C LYS A 77 -20.47 3.23 -10.05
N ILE A 78 -21.01 3.65 -11.19
CA ILE A 78 -20.63 3.12 -12.51
C ILE A 78 -19.13 3.33 -12.76
N VAL A 79 -18.60 4.51 -12.50
CA VAL A 79 -17.16 4.82 -12.66
C VAL A 79 -16.30 3.95 -11.72
N ASN A 80 -16.73 3.75 -10.47
CA ASN A 80 -16.03 2.90 -9.52
C ASN A 80 -16.02 1.44 -9.97
N ASP A 81 -17.14 0.93 -10.44
CA ASP A 81 -17.27 -0.44 -10.95
C ASP A 81 -16.41 -0.65 -12.20
N GLU A 82 -16.42 0.30 -13.15
CA GLU A 82 -15.59 0.25 -14.36
C GLU A 82 -14.10 0.34 -14.03
N LEU A 83 -13.68 1.20 -13.09
CA LEU A 83 -12.30 1.25 -12.60
C LEU A 83 -11.91 -0.07 -11.94
N THR A 84 -12.78 -0.65 -11.13
CA THR A 84 -12.54 -1.94 -10.48
C THR A 84 -12.34 -3.03 -11.53
N GLN A 85 -13.17 -3.09 -12.56
CA GLN A 85 -13.03 -4.04 -13.67
C GLN A 85 -11.75 -3.82 -14.46
N LEU A 86 -11.41 -2.57 -14.77
CA LEU A 86 -10.18 -2.19 -15.45
C LEU A 86 -8.93 -2.66 -14.68
N LEU A 87 -8.94 -2.53 -13.36
CA LEU A 87 -7.88 -2.97 -12.46
C LEU A 87 -7.82 -4.48 -12.25
N GLY A 88 -8.83 -5.23 -12.70
CA GLY A 88 -8.84 -6.70 -12.64
C GLY A 88 -10.03 -7.34 -11.94
N GLY A 89 -11.00 -6.56 -11.48
CA GLY A 89 -12.25 -7.02 -10.84
C GLY A 89 -12.03 -7.47 -9.40
N THR A 90 -11.37 -8.59 -9.21
CA THR A 90 -11.11 -9.19 -7.90
C THR A 90 -9.62 -9.41 -7.63
N GLN A 91 -9.26 -9.53 -6.35
CA GLN A 91 -7.89 -9.85 -5.95
C GLN A 91 -7.42 -11.17 -6.56
N SER A 92 -6.28 -11.15 -7.25
CA SER A 92 -5.60 -12.36 -7.72
C SER A 92 -4.60 -12.86 -6.68
N LYS A 93 -4.81 -14.07 -6.16
CA LYS A 93 -3.93 -14.71 -5.19
C LYS A 93 -2.77 -15.43 -5.91
N LEU A 94 -1.71 -15.75 -5.15
CA LEU A 94 -0.65 -16.65 -5.64
C LEU A 94 -1.19 -18.06 -5.80
N THR A 95 -0.77 -18.72 -6.85
CA THR A 95 -0.95 -20.17 -7.04
C THR A 95 -0.04 -20.91 -6.07
N VAL A 96 -0.60 -21.82 -5.33
CA VAL A 96 0.15 -22.66 -4.38
C VAL A 96 0.28 -24.05 -4.95
N ALA A 97 1.47 -24.63 -4.86
CA ALA A 97 1.71 -26.02 -5.28
C ALA A 97 0.93 -27.02 -4.42
N ASP A 98 0.45 -28.08 -5.03
CA ASP A 98 -0.17 -29.21 -4.29
C ASP A 98 0.82 -29.90 -3.37
N LYS A 99 2.08 -29.95 -3.78
CA LYS A 99 3.20 -30.48 -3.00
C LYS A 99 4.30 -29.43 -2.88
N PRO A 100 4.78 -29.10 -1.65
CA PRO A 100 5.85 -28.13 -1.48
C PRO A 100 7.16 -28.61 -2.14
N PRO A 101 8.00 -27.64 -2.61
CA PRO A 101 7.84 -26.20 -2.46
C PRO A 101 7.01 -25.56 -3.58
N THR A 102 6.29 -24.48 -3.26
CA THR A 102 5.76 -23.54 -4.29
C THR A 102 6.93 -22.72 -4.84
N VAL A 103 7.13 -22.75 -6.15
CA VAL A 103 8.23 -22.04 -6.82
C VAL A 103 7.70 -20.75 -7.46
N ILE A 104 8.28 -19.63 -7.08
CA ILE A 104 7.97 -18.29 -7.58
C ILE A 104 9.21 -17.74 -8.27
N MET A 105 9.10 -17.38 -9.53
CA MET A 105 10.18 -16.81 -10.32
C MET A 105 9.91 -15.32 -10.54
N LEU A 106 10.78 -14.45 -10.05
CA LEU A 106 10.69 -13.00 -10.28
C LEU A 106 11.48 -12.62 -11.52
N VAL A 107 10.83 -12.02 -12.50
CA VAL A 107 11.42 -11.57 -13.74
C VAL A 107 11.22 -10.07 -13.96
N GLY A 108 11.97 -9.43 -14.86
CA GLY A 108 11.81 -8.02 -15.18
C GLY A 108 13.14 -7.32 -15.46
N LEU A 109 13.08 -6.07 -15.89
CA LEU A 109 14.26 -5.28 -16.25
C LEU A 109 15.12 -4.90 -15.02
N GLN A 110 16.34 -4.47 -15.28
CA GLN A 110 17.23 -3.92 -14.26
C GLN A 110 16.61 -2.68 -13.62
N GLY A 111 16.73 -2.54 -12.31
CA GLY A 111 16.20 -1.38 -11.58
C GLY A 111 14.70 -1.46 -11.25
N ALA A 112 13.96 -2.45 -11.78
CA ALA A 112 12.54 -2.65 -11.45
C ALA A 112 12.29 -3.06 -9.98
N GLY A 113 13.33 -3.43 -9.22
CA GLY A 113 13.22 -3.76 -7.80
C GLY A 113 13.02 -5.24 -7.48
N LYS A 114 13.43 -6.17 -8.36
CA LYS A 114 13.27 -7.62 -8.17
C LYS A 114 13.87 -8.11 -6.85
N THR A 115 15.15 -7.83 -6.59
CA THR A 115 15.86 -8.28 -5.38
C THR A 115 15.18 -7.80 -4.10
N THR A 116 14.80 -6.52 -4.07
CA THR A 116 14.06 -5.96 -2.92
C THR A 116 12.67 -6.60 -2.79
N THR A 117 12.01 -6.86 -3.92
CA THR A 117 10.69 -7.52 -3.97
C THR A 117 10.79 -8.97 -3.49
N ALA A 118 11.87 -9.71 -3.82
CA ALA A 118 12.10 -11.06 -3.30
C ALA A 118 12.12 -11.07 -1.77
N GLY A 119 12.85 -10.14 -1.16
CA GLY A 119 12.89 -9.99 0.31
C GLY A 119 11.51 -9.61 0.89
N LYS A 120 10.84 -8.60 0.31
CA LYS A 120 9.51 -8.15 0.77
C LYS A 120 8.46 -9.25 0.66
N LEU A 121 8.43 -9.97 -0.47
CA LEU A 121 7.51 -11.08 -0.70
C LEU A 121 7.79 -12.23 0.28
N GLY A 122 9.06 -12.57 0.47
CA GLY A 122 9.46 -13.56 1.47
C GLY A 122 9.00 -13.18 2.88
N SER A 123 9.18 -11.92 3.28
CA SER A 123 8.70 -11.41 4.57
C SER A 123 7.17 -11.50 4.70
N LEU A 124 6.44 -11.12 3.65
CA LEU A 124 4.98 -11.21 3.61
C LEU A 124 4.50 -12.66 3.74
N LEU A 125 5.13 -13.59 3.02
CA LEU A 125 4.78 -15.01 3.09
C LEU A 125 5.11 -15.61 4.45
N ARG A 126 6.24 -15.23 5.06
CA ARG A 126 6.59 -15.67 6.42
C ARG A 126 5.56 -15.19 7.46
N LYS A 127 5.09 -13.95 7.36
CA LYS A 127 4.00 -13.43 8.22
C LYS A 127 2.71 -14.24 8.08
N LYS A 128 2.50 -14.87 6.91
CA LYS A 128 1.38 -15.79 6.65
C LYS A 128 1.68 -17.26 7.04
N GLY A 129 2.76 -17.51 7.78
CA GLY A 129 3.13 -18.83 8.28
C GLY A 129 3.86 -19.72 7.28
N LYS A 130 4.31 -19.19 6.12
CA LYS A 130 5.12 -19.92 5.14
C LYS A 130 6.61 -19.89 5.51
N LYS A 131 7.37 -20.83 4.94
CA LYS A 131 8.82 -20.95 5.12
C LYS A 131 9.53 -20.72 3.78
N PRO A 132 9.72 -19.45 3.35
CA PRO A 132 10.34 -19.15 2.07
C PRO A 132 11.86 -19.29 2.11
N LEU A 133 12.43 -19.80 1.01
CA LEU A 133 13.84 -19.74 0.64
C LEU A 133 14.03 -18.70 -0.46
N LEU A 134 14.93 -17.76 -0.25
CA LEU A 134 15.34 -16.80 -1.29
C LEU A 134 16.50 -17.37 -2.09
N VAL A 135 16.49 -17.23 -3.42
CA VAL A 135 17.52 -17.76 -4.33
C VAL A 135 18.15 -16.64 -5.13
N ALA A 136 19.45 -16.45 -5.00
CA ALA A 136 20.22 -15.44 -5.71
C ALA A 136 20.58 -15.94 -7.14
N GLY A 137 19.71 -15.67 -8.09
CA GLY A 137 19.90 -16.03 -9.51
C GLY A 137 20.51 -14.90 -10.36
N ASP A 138 20.67 -13.67 -9.85
CA ASP A 138 21.38 -12.58 -10.53
C ASP A 138 22.89 -12.70 -10.33
N VAL A 139 23.51 -13.60 -11.07
CA VAL A 139 24.95 -13.90 -10.97
C VAL A 139 25.84 -12.83 -11.66
N TYR A 140 25.28 -12.03 -12.55
CA TYR A 140 26.02 -11.02 -13.28
C TYR A 140 26.36 -9.78 -12.46
N ARG A 141 25.71 -9.65 -11.30
CA ARG A 141 25.93 -8.54 -10.37
C ARG A 141 26.24 -9.07 -8.96
N PRO A 142 27.53 -9.21 -8.60
CA PRO A 142 27.92 -9.68 -7.26
C PRO A 142 27.29 -8.88 -6.13
N ALA A 143 27.07 -7.57 -6.36
CA ALA A 143 26.36 -6.71 -5.41
C ALA A 143 24.90 -7.14 -5.19
N ALA A 144 24.20 -7.68 -6.18
CA ALA A 144 22.82 -8.17 -6.04
C ALA A 144 22.76 -9.42 -5.17
N ILE A 145 23.70 -10.36 -5.33
CA ILE A 145 23.85 -11.54 -4.46
C ILE A 145 24.00 -11.09 -3.01
N LYS A 146 24.96 -10.20 -2.75
CA LYS A 146 25.20 -9.67 -1.40
C LYS A 146 24.00 -8.91 -0.86
N GLN A 147 23.32 -8.13 -1.68
CA GLN A 147 22.10 -7.43 -1.30
C GLN A 147 21.00 -8.40 -0.84
N LEU A 148 20.78 -9.50 -1.58
CA LEU A 148 19.79 -10.50 -1.22
C LEU A 148 20.16 -11.21 0.09
N GLN A 149 21.46 -11.49 0.31
CA GLN A 149 21.97 -12.07 1.57
C GLN A 149 21.70 -11.15 2.77
N VAL A 150 22.04 -9.86 2.64
CA VAL A 150 21.77 -8.87 3.69
C VAL A 150 20.27 -8.75 4.00
N LEU A 151 19.43 -8.74 2.95
CA LEU A 151 17.97 -8.75 3.12
C LEU A 151 17.49 -10.01 3.83
N GLY A 152 18.04 -11.16 3.48
CA GLY A 152 17.74 -12.43 4.15
C GLY A 152 18.09 -12.40 5.64
N GLU A 153 19.27 -11.91 5.99
CA GLU A 153 19.69 -11.74 7.39
C GLU A 153 18.75 -10.80 8.16
N GLN A 154 18.48 -9.61 7.62
CA GLN A 154 17.56 -8.62 8.22
C GLN A 154 16.16 -9.18 8.45
N LEU A 155 15.68 -9.98 7.50
CA LEU A 155 14.37 -10.59 7.54
C LEU A 155 14.36 -11.98 8.20
N SER A 156 15.49 -12.49 8.65
CA SER A 156 15.65 -13.86 9.15
C SER A 156 15.08 -14.92 8.20
N LEU A 157 15.38 -14.78 6.91
CA LEU A 157 15.01 -15.70 5.83
C LEU A 157 16.27 -16.42 5.30
N PRO A 158 16.20 -17.73 5.05
CA PRO A 158 17.31 -18.43 4.42
C PRO A 158 17.52 -17.93 2.99
N VAL A 159 18.79 -17.75 2.62
CA VAL A 159 19.20 -17.38 1.26
C VAL A 159 20.11 -18.46 0.70
N PHE A 160 19.84 -18.88 -0.52
CA PHE A 160 20.68 -19.80 -1.29
C PHE A 160 21.41 -19.04 -2.39
N ALA A 161 22.74 -19.13 -2.38
CA ALA A 161 23.62 -18.53 -3.37
C ALA A 161 24.82 -19.45 -3.60
N LEU A 162 25.28 -19.55 -4.85
CA LEU A 162 26.48 -20.33 -5.23
C LEU A 162 27.58 -19.45 -5.83
N GLY A 163 27.50 -18.13 -5.64
CA GLY A 163 28.43 -17.17 -6.21
C GLY A 163 28.08 -16.83 -7.67
N ASP A 164 29.03 -16.23 -8.37
CA ASP A 164 28.89 -15.69 -9.72
C ASP A 164 29.48 -16.59 -10.83
N GLN A 165 30.09 -17.73 -10.45
CA GLN A 165 30.72 -18.68 -11.40
C GLN A 165 29.80 -19.84 -11.78
N VAL A 166 28.62 -19.96 -11.17
CA VAL A 166 27.65 -21.03 -11.41
C VAL A 166 26.49 -20.46 -12.23
N SER A 167 26.02 -21.21 -13.24
CA SER A 167 24.93 -20.73 -14.08
C SER A 167 23.62 -20.54 -13.27
N PRO A 168 22.79 -19.53 -13.61
CA PRO A 168 21.51 -19.30 -12.94
C PRO A 168 20.58 -20.53 -12.98
N VAL A 169 20.62 -21.29 -14.06
CA VAL A 169 19.84 -22.53 -14.24
C VAL A 169 20.25 -23.60 -13.23
N GLU A 170 21.56 -23.78 -13.02
CA GLU A 170 22.09 -24.74 -12.04
C GLU A 170 21.79 -24.29 -10.60
N ILE A 171 21.92 -22.99 -10.31
CA ILE A 171 21.54 -22.42 -9.03
C ILE A 171 20.06 -22.70 -8.73
N ALA A 172 19.18 -22.43 -9.70
CA ALA A 172 17.75 -22.69 -9.53
C ALA A 172 17.44 -24.15 -9.27
N ARG A 173 18.11 -25.07 -10.01
CA ARG A 173 17.94 -26.52 -9.79
C ARG A 173 18.39 -26.96 -8.39
N LYS A 174 19.61 -26.58 -7.99
CA LYS A 174 20.15 -26.92 -6.66
C LYS A 174 19.38 -26.26 -5.51
N ALA A 175 18.71 -25.14 -5.77
CA ALA A 175 17.84 -24.50 -4.80
C ALA A 175 16.62 -25.36 -4.43
N MET A 176 16.14 -26.23 -5.31
CA MET A 176 15.06 -27.18 -5.00
C MET A 176 15.50 -28.20 -3.96
N ASP A 177 16.69 -28.80 -4.13
CA ASP A 177 17.26 -29.74 -3.16
C ASP A 177 17.51 -29.06 -1.82
N LYS A 178 17.98 -27.80 -1.88
CA LYS A 178 18.21 -27.00 -0.67
C LYS A 178 16.91 -26.68 0.07
N ALA A 179 15.86 -26.32 -0.66
CA ALA A 179 14.54 -26.07 -0.09
C ALA A 179 14.00 -27.30 0.63
N PHE A 180 14.14 -28.47 0.01
CA PHE A 180 13.75 -29.73 0.62
C PHE A 180 14.55 -30.00 1.90
N SER A 181 15.90 -29.84 1.89
CA SER A 181 16.76 -30.06 3.04
C SER A 181 16.47 -29.12 4.22
N LEU A 182 15.98 -27.90 3.95
CA LEU A 182 15.62 -26.90 4.96
C LEU A 182 14.13 -26.95 5.35
N ALA A 183 13.35 -27.89 4.78
CA ALA A 183 11.90 -27.97 4.93
C ALA A 183 11.21 -26.62 4.63
N CYS A 184 11.68 -25.92 3.56
CA CYS A 184 11.05 -24.74 3.04
C CYS A 184 9.87 -25.13 2.14
N ASP A 185 8.75 -24.43 2.31
CA ASP A 185 7.52 -24.68 1.53
C ASP A 185 7.35 -23.77 0.32
N THR A 186 8.21 -22.76 0.21
CA THR A 186 8.19 -21.78 -0.86
C THR A 186 9.62 -21.44 -1.29
N VAL A 187 9.85 -21.31 -2.59
CA VAL A 187 11.12 -20.86 -3.17
C VAL A 187 10.87 -19.62 -4.00
N ILE A 188 11.63 -18.56 -3.75
CA ILE A 188 11.54 -17.29 -4.48
C ILE A 188 12.87 -17.10 -5.22
N ILE A 189 12.85 -17.16 -6.54
CA ILE A 189 14.02 -17.02 -7.39
C ILE A 189 14.10 -15.57 -7.86
N ASP A 190 15.14 -14.86 -7.40
CA ASP A 190 15.50 -13.52 -7.90
C ASP A 190 16.37 -13.70 -9.14
N THR A 191 15.83 -13.43 -10.33
CA THR A 191 16.57 -13.60 -11.59
C THR A 191 17.32 -12.34 -11.99
N ALA A 192 18.28 -12.48 -12.89
CA ALA A 192 18.97 -11.35 -13.51
C ALA A 192 17.98 -10.40 -14.19
N GLY A 193 18.33 -9.12 -14.26
CA GLY A 193 17.67 -8.13 -15.10
C GLY A 193 18.69 -7.43 -15.95
N ARG A 194 18.35 -7.18 -17.21
CA ARG A 194 19.13 -6.36 -18.12
C ARG A 194 18.44 -5.01 -18.35
N LEU A 195 19.16 -4.05 -18.91
CA LEU A 195 18.61 -2.72 -19.20
C LEU A 195 17.51 -2.78 -20.27
N HIS A 196 17.64 -3.72 -21.21
CA HIS A 196 16.70 -3.94 -22.30
C HIS A 196 16.38 -5.42 -22.42
N ILE A 197 15.24 -5.73 -23.01
CA ILE A 197 14.86 -7.09 -23.41
C ILE A 197 15.75 -7.49 -24.57
N ASN A 198 16.51 -8.57 -24.42
CA ASN A 198 17.30 -9.18 -25.46
C ASN A 198 17.14 -10.71 -25.43
N GLU A 199 17.54 -11.37 -26.50
CA GLU A 199 17.36 -12.80 -26.67
C GLU A 199 18.11 -13.60 -25.59
N GLU A 200 19.32 -13.19 -25.23
CA GLU A 200 20.12 -13.86 -24.19
C GLU A 200 19.40 -13.90 -22.82
N LEU A 201 18.75 -12.78 -22.44
CA LEU A 201 17.96 -12.73 -21.21
C LEU A 201 16.76 -13.66 -21.29
N MET A 202 16.05 -13.63 -22.42
CA MET A 202 14.85 -14.45 -22.59
C MET A 202 15.20 -15.94 -22.64
N ASP A 203 16.31 -16.32 -23.27
CA ASP A 203 16.80 -17.71 -23.28
C ASP A 203 17.18 -18.18 -21.88
N GLU A 204 17.88 -17.36 -21.10
CA GLU A 204 18.21 -17.70 -19.73
C GLU A 204 16.95 -17.93 -18.88
N LEU A 205 15.96 -17.02 -18.99
CA LEU A 205 14.70 -17.13 -18.25
C LEU A 205 13.88 -18.35 -18.69
N ARG A 206 13.83 -18.67 -20.00
CA ARG A 206 13.21 -19.90 -20.52
C ARG A 206 13.89 -21.15 -19.96
N ASN A 207 15.23 -21.15 -19.91
CA ASN A 207 16.01 -22.28 -19.38
C ASN A 207 15.78 -22.45 -17.86
N ILE A 208 15.73 -21.37 -17.07
CA ILE A 208 15.37 -21.44 -15.66
C ILE A 208 13.95 -21.97 -15.50
N LYS A 209 12.97 -21.45 -16.26
CA LYS A 209 11.59 -21.91 -16.27
C LYS A 209 11.51 -23.42 -16.54
N ALA A 210 12.22 -23.90 -17.56
CA ALA A 210 12.24 -25.33 -17.91
C ALA A 210 12.89 -26.20 -16.82
N ALA A 211 13.89 -25.68 -16.11
CA ALA A 211 14.62 -26.42 -15.09
C ALA A 211 13.82 -26.61 -13.78
N VAL A 212 12.99 -25.64 -13.38
CA VAL A 212 12.31 -25.66 -12.08
C VAL A 212 10.78 -25.66 -12.17
N ASN A 213 10.23 -25.52 -13.35
CA ASN A 213 8.78 -25.48 -13.61
C ASN A 213 8.03 -24.62 -12.59
N PRO A 214 8.23 -23.27 -12.59
CA PRO A 214 7.68 -22.40 -11.56
C PRO A 214 6.15 -22.42 -11.56
N HIS A 215 5.54 -22.34 -10.39
CA HIS A 215 4.09 -22.22 -10.21
C HIS A 215 3.59 -20.81 -10.47
N GLU A 216 4.50 -19.83 -10.33
CA GLU A 216 4.25 -18.42 -10.57
C GLU A 216 5.47 -17.76 -11.21
N ILE A 217 5.27 -17.15 -12.36
CA ILE A 217 6.22 -16.22 -12.99
C ILE A 217 5.66 -14.82 -12.78
N LEU A 218 6.28 -14.05 -11.90
CA LEU A 218 5.83 -12.71 -11.55
C LEU A 218 6.76 -11.67 -12.17
N LEU A 219 6.21 -10.86 -13.06
CA LEU A 219 6.93 -9.75 -13.65
C LEU A 219 6.94 -8.56 -12.68
N VAL A 220 8.12 -8.10 -12.32
CA VAL A 220 8.33 -6.91 -11.51
C VAL A 220 8.54 -5.72 -12.43
N VAL A 221 7.66 -4.72 -12.34
CA VAL A 221 7.71 -3.49 -13.13
C VAL A 221 7.75 -2.26 -12.23
N ASP A 222 8.41 -1.21 -12.69
CA ASP A 222 8.47 0.08 -12.02
C ASP A 222 7.30 0.96 -12.50
N ALA A 223 6.43 1.39 -11.59
CA ALA A 223 5.29 2.26 -11.93
C ALA A 223 5.72 3.57 -12.58
N MET A 224 6.90 4.09 -12.20
CA MET A 224 7.40 5.38 -12.69
C MET A 224 7.81 5.35 -14.18
N THR A 225 7.96 4.17 -14.78
CA THR A 225 8.28 4.04 -16.22
C THR A 225 7.07 4.24 -17.14
N GLY A 226 5.87 4.42 -16.58
CA GLY A 226 4.66 4.72 -17.35
C GLY A 226 4.33 3.65 -18.39
N GLN A 227 4.08 4.05 -19.64
CA GLN A 227 3.72 3.10 -20.72
C GLN A 227 4.84 2.13 -21.10
N ASP A 228 6.11 2.44 -20.82
CA ASP A 228 7.20 1.47 -21.03
C ASP A 228 7.00 0.21 -20.17
N ALA A 229 6.45 0.33 -18.95
CA ALA A 229 6.09 -0.82 -18.15
C ALA A 229 5.07 -1.74 -18.84
N VAL A 230 4.14 -1.17 -19.60
CA VAL A 230 3.12 -1.92 -20.34
C VAL A 230 3.77 -2.67 -21.51
N THR A 231 4.62 -1.99 -22.27
CA THR A 231 5.37 -2.59 -23.40
C THR A 231 6.27 -3.74 -22.92
N VAL A 232 6.97 -3.53 -21.80
CA VAL A 232 7.79 -4.57 -21.16
C VAL A 232 6.91 -5.77 -20.75
N ALA A 233 5.75 -5.50 -20.17
CA ALA A 233 4.85 -6.55 -19.73
C ALA A 233 4.28 -7.36 -20.91
N GLU A 234 3.95 -6.73 -22.03
CA GLU A 234 3.55 -7.43 -23.25
C GLU A 234 4.65 -8.37 -23.75
N SER A 235 5.88 -7.87 -23.83
CA SER A 235 7.02 -8.66 -24.32
C SER A 235 7.32 -9.86 -23.42
N PHE A 236 7.40 -9.66 -22.09
CA PHE A 236 7.61 -10.76 -21.15
C PHE A 236 6.46 -11.77 -21.17
N ASN A 237 5.21 -11.30 -21.33
CA ASN A 237 4.06 -12.20 -21.42
C ASN A 237 4.07 -13.03 -22.69
N GLY A 238 4.45 -12.43 -23.83
CA GLY A 238 4.58 -13.13 -25.12
C GLY A 238 5.66 -14.22 -25.09
N GLU A 239 6.81 -13.91 -24.48
CA GLU A 239 7.99 -14.79 -24.49
C GLU A 239 7.96 -15.88 -23.40
N LEU A 240 7.54 -15.54 -22.19
CA LEU A 240 7.59 -16.43 -21.02
C LEU A 240 6.22 -16.90 -20.57
N GLY A 241 5.15 -16.17 -20.88
CA GLY A 241 3.84 -16.44 -20.30
C GLY A 241 3.84 -16.17 -18.79
N ILE A 242 3.78 -14.89 -18.43
CA ILE A 242 3.74 -14.48 -17.01
C ILE A 242 2.39 -14.82 -16.38
N ASP A 243 2.36 -15.07 -15.05
CA ASP A 243 1.14 -15.39 -14.29
C ASP A 243 0.56 -14.17 -13.57
N GLY A 244 1.36 -13.13 -13.41
CA GLY A 244 0.96 -11.89 -12.79
C GLY A 244 2.08 -10.87 -12.70
N LEU A 245 1.72 -9.70 -12.17
CA LEU A 245 2.63 -8.56 -12.04
C LEU A 245 2.78 -8.13 -10.58
N ILE A 246 3.97 -7.61 -10.29
CA ILE A 246 4.26 -6.84 -9.07
C ILE A 246 4.67 -5.44 -9.52
N VAL A 247 3.88 -4.43 -9.17
CA VAL A 247 4.17 -3.04 -9.51
C VAL A 247 4.88 -2.38 -8.34
N THR A 248 6.11 -1.93 -8.55
CA THR A 248 6.95 -1.28 -7.55
C THR A 248 6.90 0.24 -7.66
N LYS A 249 7.35 0.93 -6.61
CA LYS A 249 7.47 2.40 -6.54
C LYS A 249 6.16 3.15 -6.81
N LEU A 250 5.04 2.52 -6.50
CA LEU A 250 3.74 3.13 -6.72
C LEU A 250 3.50 4.38 -5.84
N ASP A 251 4.16 4.46 -4.70
CA ASP A 251 4.17 5.63 -3.81
C ASP A 251 4.76 6.89 -4.46
N GLY A 252 5.70 6.72 -5.40
CA GLY A 252 6.30 7.80 -6.19
C GLY A 252 5.52 8.14 -7.47
N ASP A 253 4.59 7.29 -7.89
CA ASP A 253 3.81 7.49 -9.11
C ASP A 253 2.50 8.25 -8.82
N ALA A 254 2.52 9.56 -9.10
CA ALA A 254 1.33 10.40 -8.96
C ALA A 254 0.31 10.20 -10.11
N ARG A 255 0.71 9.57 -11.23
CA ARG A 255 -0.10 9.35 -12.43
C ARG A 255 -0.86 8.03 -12.40
N GLY A 256 -0.16 6.92 -12.16
CA GLY A 256 -0.77 5.59 -12.01
C GLY A 256 -1.20 4.90 -13.31
N GLY A 257 -0.84 5.45 -14.46
CA GLY A 257 -1.30 4.95 -15.76
C GLY A 257 -0.84 3.55 -16.10
N ALA A 258 0.37 3.16 -15.67
CA ALA A 258 0.89 1.82 -15.88
C ALA A 258 0.01 0.75 -15.25
N VAL A 259 -0.42 0.94 -13.99
CA VAL A 259 -1.29 -0.01 -13.27
C VAL A 259 -2.64 -0.17 -13.95
N LEU A 260 -3.22 0.93 -14.44
CA LEU A 260 -4.50 0.93 -15.16
C LEU A 260 -4.42 0.24 -16.53
N SER A 261 -3.27 0.37 -17.21
CA SER A 261 -3.09 -0.15 -18.58
C SER A 261 -2.64 -1.60 -18.62
N VAL A 262 -1.77 -2.02 -17.70
CA VAL A 262 -1.04 -3.28 -17.81
C VAL A 262 -1.96 -4.50 -17.85
N LYS A 263 -3.02 -4.51 -17.03
CA LYS A 263 -4.02 -5.59 -17.01
C LYS A 263 -4.82 -5.63 -18.32
N ALA A 264 -5.25 -4.45 -18.81
CA ALA A 264 -6.06 -4.36 -20.02
C ALA A 264 -5.27 -4.80 -21.26
N VAL A 265 -3.97 -4.49 -21.30
CA VAL A 265 -3.10 -4.80 -22.43
C VAL A 265 -2.60 -6.25 -22.39
N THR A 266 -2.14 -6.73 -21.23
CA THR A 266 -1.53 -8.07 -21.11
C THR A 266 -2.52 -9.18 -20.78
N GLY A 267 -3.71 -8.85 -20.30
CA GLY A 267 -4.66 -9.80 -19.71
C GLY A 267 -4.22 -10.37 -18.35
N ARG A 268 -3.02 -10.01 -17.84
CA ARG A 268 -2.45 -10.57 -16.61
C ARG A 268 -2.75 -9.71 -15.39
N PRO A 269 -3.08 -10.32 -14.24
CA PRO A 269 -3.47 -9.57 -13.06
C PRO A 269 -2.26 -8.94 -12.37
N VAL A 270 -2.46 -7.76 -11.79
CA VAL A 270 -1.56 -7.24 -10.75
C VAL A 270 -1.84 -8.02 -9.47
N LYS A 271 -0.82 -8.65 -8.86
CA LYS A 271 -0.97 -9.42 -7.62
C LYS A 271 -0.50 -8.66 -6.39
N PHE A 272 0.55 -7.85 -6.54
CA PHE A 272 1.12 -7.05 -5.44
C PHE A 272 1.54 -5.67 -5.92
N VAL A 273 1.57 -4.73 -4.98
CA VAL A 273 2.06 -3.37 -5.19
C VAL A 273 3.06 -2.98 -4.10
N GLY A 274 4.15 -2.34 -4.50
CA GLY A 274 5.15 -1.75 -3.61
C GLY A 274 4.77 -0.30 -3.31
N MET A 275 4.51 -0.02 -2.03
CA MET A 275 4.04 1.27 -1.52
C MET A 275 5.12 1.99 -0.71
N GLY A 276 6.39 1.84 -1.06
CA GLY A 276 7.51 2.49 -0.40
C GLY A 276 8.75 1.62 -0.27
N GLU A 277 9.82 2.18 0.27
CA GLU A 277 11.13 1.52 0.39
C GLU A 277 11.20 0.51 1.55
N LYS A 278 10.39 0.68 2.60
CA LYS A 278 10.39 -0.19 3.78
C LYS A 278 10.14 -1.66 3.40
N LEU A 279 10.75 -2.59 4.14
CA LEU A 279 10.67 -4.01 3.87
C LEU A 279 9.26 -4.62 4.07
N ASP A 280 8.38 -3.93 4.75
CA ASP A 280 6.97 -4.27 4.94
C ASP A 280 6.02 -3.57 3.96
N ALA A 281 6.56 -2.72 3.08
CA ALA A 281 5.78 -1.92 2.12
C ALA A 281 5.47 -2.69 0.82
N LEU A 282 5.10 -3.97 0.91
CA LEU A 282 4.53 -4.76 -0.19
C LEU A 282 3.13 -5.20 0.24
N GLU A 283 2.13 -4.79 -0.53
CA GLU A 283 0.73 -5.08 -0.23
C GLU A 283 0.11 -5.95 -1.34
N PRO A 284 -0.80 -6.90 -1.01
CA PRO A 284 -1.63 -7.53 -2.01
C PRO A 284 -2.46 -6.48 -2.75
N PHE A 285 -2.61 -6.66 -4.06
CA PHE A 285 -3.39 -5.73 -4.88
C PHE A 285 -4.88 -6.04 -4.79
N HIS A 286 -5.65 -5.05 -4.37
CA HIS A 286 -7.11 -5.11 -4.28
C HIS A 286 -7.72 -4.11 -5.27
N PRO A 287 -8.25 -4.56 -6.42
CA PRO A 287 -8.81 -3.68 -7.45
C PRO A 287 -9.89 -2.72 -6.93
N ASP A 288 -10.82 -3.22 -6.12
CA ASP A 288 -11.91 -2.46 -5.51
C ASP A 288 -11.43 -1.35 -4.58
N ARG A 289 -10.46 -1.65 -3.72
CA ARG A 289 -9.86 -0.66 -2.82
C ARG A 289 -9.06 0.39 -3.58
N MET A 290 -8.36 -0.04 -4.64
CA MET A 290 -7.58 0.86 -5.47
C MET A 290 -8.49 1.80 -6.26
N ALA A 291 -9.59 1.31 -6.85
CA ALA A 291 -10.60 2.13 -7.49
C ALA A 291 -11.18 3.17 -6.52
N SER A 292 -11.53 2.75 -5.31
CA SER A 292 -12.02 3.67 -4.26
C SER A 292 -11.00 4.73 -3.87
N ARG A 293 -9.70 4.38 -3.78
CA ARG A 293 -8.60 5.36 -3.54
C ARG A 293 -8.49 6.38 -4.68
N ILE A 294 -8.51 5.91 -5.93
CA ILE A 294 -8.42 6.77 -7.12
C ILE A 294 -9.60 7.76 -7.16
N LEU A 295 -10.80 7.35 -6.74
CA LEU A 295 -11.97 8.23 -6.67
C LEU A 295 -12.02 9.11 -5.40
N GLY A 296 -11.03 8.99 -4.50
CA GLY A 296 -11.00 9.75 -3.25
C GLY A 296 -12.07 9.33 -2.24
N MET A 297 -12.65 8.15 -2.41
CA MET A 297 -13.64 7.57 -1.50
C MET A 297 -12.99 6.93 -0.26
N GLY A 298 -11.65 6.91 -0.22
CA GLY A 298 -10.86 6.31 0.84
C GLY A 298 -10.79 4.79 0.75
N ASP A 299 -10.03 4.22 1.67
CA ASP A 299 -9.86 2.76 1.78
C ASP A 299 -9.94 2.34 3.25
N ILE A 300 -11.17 2.30 3.76
CA ILE A 300 -11.45 1.97 5.15
C ILE A 300 -11.01 0.53 5.49
N LEU A 301 -11.12 -0.40 4.56
CA LEU A 301 -10.75 -1.80 4.80
C LEU A 301 -9.25 -1.97 4.97
N SER A 302 -8.43 -1.35 4.11
CA SER A 302 -6.97 -1.33 4.30
C SER A 302 -6.55 -0.63 5.58
N LEU A 303 -7.25 0.43 5.98
CA LEU A 303 -7.01 1.10 7.27
C LEU A 303 -7.30 0.16 8.44
N ILE A 304 -8.43 -0.55 8.42
CA ILE A 304 -8.80 -1.54 9.46
C ILE A 304 -7.76 -2.67 9.51
N GLU A 305 -7.34 -3.21 8.38
CA GLU A 305 -6.32 -4.26 8.31
C GLU A 305 -4.97 -3.79 8.86
N LYS A 306 -4.54 -2.56 8.52
CA LYS A 306 -3.33 -1.96 9.10
C LYS A 306 -3.44 -1.77 10.61
N ILE A 307 -4.58 -1.30 11.11
CA ILE A 307 -4.84 -1.18 12.54
C ILE A 307 -4.78 -2.57 13.21
N GLN A 308 -5.45 -3.57 12.64
CA GLN A 308 -5.46 -4.93 13.19
C GLN A 308 -4.08 -5.60 13.20
N SER A 309 -3.26 -5.35 12.17
CA SER A 309 -1.91 -5.92 12.08
C SER A 309 -0.89 -5.26 13.01
N THR A 310 -1.12 -4.01 13.42
CA THR A 310 -0.22 -3.21 14.28
C THR A 310 -0.70 -3.11 15.70
N THR A 311 -1.98 -3.37 15.97
CA THR A 311 -2.57 -3.20 17.29
C THR A 311 -2.78 -4.56 17.97
N ASP A 312 -2.13 -4.74 19.11
CA ASP A 312 -2.43 -5.83 20.04
C ASP A 312 -3.83 -5.57 20.63
N LEU A 313 -4.83 -6.33 20.20
CA LEU A 313 -6.25 -6.15 20.61
C LEU A 313 -6.41 -6.09 22.13
N ALA A 314 -5.56 -6.84 22.84
CA ALA A 314 -5.54 -6.84 24.31
C ALA A 314 -5.11 -5.48 24.87
N LYS A 315 -4.11 -4.84 24.26
CA LYS A 315 -3.65 -3.49 24.65
C LYS A 315 -4.67 -2.42 24.32
N ALA A 316 -5.37 -2.53 23.20
CA ALA A 316 -6.44 -1.59 22.82
C ALA A 316 -7.61 -1.63 23.81
N LEU A 317 -8.04 -2.82 24.23
CA LEU A 317 -9.10 -3.01 25.24
C LEU A 317 -8.65 -2.54 26.64
N GLU A 318 -7.40 -2.76 27.01
CA GLU A 318 -6.84 -2.27 28.28
C GLU A 318 -6.77 -0.74 28.29
N MET A 319 -6.41 -0.15 27.15
CA MET A 319 -6.34 1.30 26.98
C MET A 319 -7.72 1.96 27.03
N GLU A 320 -8.75 1.34 26.44
CA GLU A 320 -10.13 1.78 26.58
C GLU A 320 -10.59 1.78 28.05
N LYS A 321 -10.23 0.76 28.82
CA LYS A 321 -10.52 0.69 30.26
C LYS A 321 -9.80 1.78 31.05
N LYS A 322 -8.53 2.07 30.73
CA LYS A 322 -7.72 3.13 31.38
C LYS A 322 -8.22 4.52 31.02
N LEU A 323 -8.65 4.75 29.78
CA LEU A 323 -9.29 6.00 29.35
C LEU A 323 -10.61 6.27 30.05
N ARG A 324 -11.39 5.22 30.33
CA ARG A 324 -12.66 5.35 31.11
C ARG A 324 -12.43 5.78 32.55
N LYS A 325 -11.25 5.51 33.14
CA LYS A 325 -10.88 5.85 34.52
C LYS A 325 -10.17 7.20 34.67
N ASP A 326 -10.08 8.00 33.61
CA ASP A 326 -9.37 9.30 33.58
C ASP A 326 -7.85 9.21 33.82
N GLU A 327 -7.28 8.03 33.62
CA GLU A 327 -5.88 7.70 33.86
C GLU A 327 -4.97 7.90 32.64
N PHE A 328 -5.36 8.77 31.68
CA PHE A 328 -4.53 9.03 30.50
C PHE A 328 -3.27 9.82 30.86
N THR A 329 -2.12 9.20 30.69
CA THR A 329 -0.80 9.70 31.09
C THR A 329 0.06 10.09 29.88
N LEU A 330 1.15 10.85 30.14
CA LEU A 330 2.14 11.15 29.10
C LEU A 330 2.89 9.89 28.60
N GLU A 331 3.00 8.84 29.42
CA GLU A 331 3.53 7.53 28.96
C GLU A 331 2.63 6.94 27.88
N GLN A 332 1.32 6.91 28.11
CA GLN A 332 0.36 6.39 27.14
C GLN A 332 0.25 7.27 25.89
N PHE A 333 0.37 8.59 26.07
CA PHE A 333 0.44 9.51 24.95
C PHE A 333 1.65 9.22 24.06
N LEU A 334 2.82 8.94 24.63
CA LEU A 334 4.03 8.55 23.92
C LEU A 334 3.84 7.20 23.20
N GLU A 335 3.27 6.20 23.87
CA GLU A 335 2.96 4.91 23.28
C GLU A 335 2.03 5.04 22.06
N GLN A 336 0.98 5.87 22.15
CA GLN A 336 0.09 6.16 21.03
C GLN A 336 0.83 6.82 19.87
N MET A 337 1.66 7.82 20.16
CA MET A 337 2.48 8.46 19.12
C MET A 337 3.41 7.46 18.42
N GLN A 338 4.04 6.56 19.18
CA GLN A 338 4.90 5.52 18.62
C GLN A 338 4.12 4.50 17.80
N GLN A 339 2.89 4.15 18.20
CA GLN A 339 2.00 3.31 17.40
C GLN A 339 1.63 3.98 16.07
N VAL A 340 1.25 5.26 16.10
CA VAL A 340 0.97 6.03 14.88
C VAL A 340 2.20 6.08 13.97
N LYS A 341 3.42 6.30 14.51
CA LYS A 341 4.68 6.26 13.76
C LYS A 341 4.92 4.88 13.10
N LYS A 342 4.54 3.79 13.78
CA LYS A 342 4.64 2.41 13.23
C LYS A 342 3.61 2.12 12.14
N MET A 343 2.44 2.76 12.15
CA MET A 343 1.39 2.59 11.16
C MET A 343 1.70 3.25 9.81
N GLY A 344 2.77 4.04 9.73
CA GLY A 344 3.18 4.79 8.54
C GLY A 344 3.10 6.30 8.75
N SER A 345 3.32 7.10 7.68
CA SER A 345 3.18 8.55 7.80
C SER A 345 1.71 8.95 8.06
N LEU A 346 1.51 10.03 8.81
CA LEU A 346 0.17 10.62 9.02
C LEU A 346 -0.57 10.87 7.71
N GLU A 347 0.16 11.20 6.66
CA GLU A 347 -0.35 11.42 5.30
C GLU A 347 -0.96 10.14 4.72
N THR A 348 -0.29 8.99 4.94
CA THR A 348 -0.77 7.68 4.48
C THR A 348 -2.08 7.32 5.18
N ILE A 349 -2.18 7.56 6.49
CA ILE A 349 -3.38 7.26 7.28
C ILE A 349 -4.55 8.17 6.86
N LEU A 350 -4.30 9.48 6.71
CA LEU A 350 -5.33 10.44 6.30
C LEU A 350 -5.81 10.19 4.86
N GLY A 351 -4.92 9.71 3.97
CA GLY A 351 -5.29 9.33 2.61
C GLY A 351 -6.24 8.13 2.52
N LEU A 352 -6.32 7.31 3.57
CA LEU A 352 -7.24 6.17 3.66
C LEU A 352 -8.63 6.54 4.20
N ILE A 353 -8.79 7.74 4.78
CA ILE A 353 -10.05 8.21 5.36
C ILE A 353 -10.87 8.97 4.30
N PRO A 354 -12.12 8.57 4.01
CA PRO A 354 -12.98 9.24 3.05
C PRO A 354 -13.18 10.73 3.41
N GLY A 355 -13.01 11.61 2.42
CA GLY A 355 -13.23 13.06 2.57
C GLY A 355 -12.10 13.83 3.28
N MET A 356 -11.03 13.18 3.73
CA MET A 356 -9.88 13.84 4.38
C MET A 356 -8.66 14.07 3.46
N SER A 357 -8.74 13.72 2.20
CA SER A 357 -7.66 13.94 1.21
C SER A 357 -7.22 15.41 1.10
N GLY A 358 -8.16 16.37 1.20
CA GLY A 358 -7.83 17.80 1.22
C GLY A 358 -7.13 18.29 2.50
N ILE A 359 -7.23 17.55 3.61
CA ILE A 359 -6.53 17.85 4.87
C ILE A 359 -5.10 17.31 4.81
N SER A 360 -4.86 16.20 4.11
CA SER A 360 -3.50 15.66 3.90
C SER A 360 -2.62 16.63 3.11
N GLN A 361 -3.20 17.35 2.13
CA GLN A 361 -2.52 18.39 1.36
C GLN A 361 -2.12 19.59 2.24
N LYS A 362 -3.02 20.07 3.10
CA LYS A 362 -2.74 21.17 4.05
C LYS A 362 -1.70 20.78 5.10
N LEU A 363 -1.61 19.50 5.48
CA LEU A 363 -0.58 18.99 6.38
C LEU A 363 0.80 18.87 5.71
N LYS A 364 0.85 18.58 4.41
CA LYS A 364 2.07 18.65 3.59
C LYS A 364 2.61 20.09 3.53
N GLU A 365 1.74 21.06 3.31
CA GLU A 365 2.11 22.49 3.33
C GLU A 365 2.58 22.96 4.72
N ALA A 366 2.02 22.36 5.78
CA ALA A 366 2.41 22.65 7.17
C ALA A 366 3.73 22.00 7.60
N ASN A 367 4.37 21.20 6.73
CA ASN A 367 5.68 20.58 6.95
C ASN A 367 5.79 19.93 8.34
N VAL A 368 4.86 19.03 8.69
CA VAL A 368 4.89 18.28 9.95
C VAL A 368 6.07 17.32 9.89
N ASP A 369 7.23 17.82 10.30
CA ASP A 369 8.53 17.15 10.27
C ASP A 369 8.49 15.93 11.22
N GLU A 370 8.89 14.75 10.74
CA GLU A 370 9.11 13.56 11.60
C GLU A 370 9.98 13.89 12.82
N LYS A 371 10.85 14.90 12.70
CA LYS A 371 11.64 15.45 13.81
C LYS A 371 10.79 16.05 14.95
N GLU A 372 9.56 16.48 14.69
CA GLU A 372 8.69 16.93 15.79
C GLU A 372 8.29 15.77 16.71
N PHE A 373 8.07 14.57 16.17
CA PHE A 373 7.83 13.36 16.96
C PHE A 373 9.04 13.01 17.83
N ASP A 374 10.24 13.06 17.26
CA ASP A 374 11.48 12.76 17.99
C ASP A 374 11.73 13.79 19.11
N ARG A 375 11.39 15.06 18.89
CA ARG A 375 11.44 16.12 19.90
C ARG A 375 10.47 15.86 21.06
N VAL A 376 9.22 15.51 20.75
CA VAL A 376 8.21 15.17 21.76
C VAL A 376 8.65 13.96 22.58
N GLU A 377 9.16 12.92 21.93
CA GLU A 377 9.70 11.73 22.59
C GLU A 377 10.87 12.08 23.52
N ALA A 378 11.82 12.91 23.08
CA ALA A 378 12.95 13.33 23.87
C ALA A 378 12.50 14.12 25.14
N ILE A 379 11.51 15.01 24.99
CA ILE A 379 10.95 15.75 26.13
C ILE A 379 10.31 14.82 27.15
N ILE A 380 9.47 13.87 26.70
CA ILE A 380 8.79 12.93 27.60
C ILE A 380 9.81 12.00 28.28
N ARG A 381 10.82 11.54 27.55
CA ARG A 381 11.89 10.68 28.12
C ARG A 381 12.74 11.41 29.15
N SER A 382 12.90 12.73 29.04
CA SER A 382 13.59 13.58 30.02
C SER A 382 12.82 13.79 31.32
N MET A 383 11.51 13.42 31.35
CA MET A 383 10.68 13.49 32.57
C MET A 383 10.89 12.26 33.46
N THR A 384 10.75 12.44 34.76
CA THR A 384 10.70 11.32 35.71
C THR A 384 9.43 10.50 35.54
N PRO A 385 9.39 9.20 35.93
CA PRO A 385 8.16 8.40 35.87
C PRO A 385 6.98 9.04 36.59
N LYS A 386 7.22 9.74 37.71
CA LYS A 386 6.18 10.45 38.46
C LYS A 386 5.60 11.63 37.67
N GLU A 387 6.44 12.37 36.93
CA GLU A 387 6.01 13.51 36.11
C GLU A 387 5.25 13.05 34.85
N ARG A 388 5.60 11.90 34.29
CA ARG A 388 4.87 11.33 33.16
C ARG A 388 3.47 10.88 33.54
N ARG A 389 3.29 10.36 34.78
CA ARG A 389 1.99 9.91 35.30
C ARG A 389 1.14 11.04 35.81
N HIS A 390 1.76 12.06 36.39
CA HIS A 390 1.09 13.24 37.01
C HIS A 390 1.66 14.53 36.44
N PRO A 391 1.30 14.96 35.23
CA PRO A 391 1.83 16.17 34.58
C PRO A 391 1.56 17.44 35.40
N ASP A 392 0.53 17.44 36.25
CA ASP A 392 0.13 18.58 37.08
C ASP A 392 1.21 19.00 38.05
N ILE A 393 2.16 18.13 38.42
CA ILE A 393 3.28 18.45 39.31
C ILE A 393 4.40 19.22 38.62
N ILE A 394 4.35 19.39 37.26
CA ILE A 394 5.42 20.00 36.49
C ILE A 394 5.36 21.52 36.60
N ASN A 395 6.06 22.06 37.60
CA ASN A 395 6.24 23.50 37.83
C ASN A 395 7.36 24.10 36.98
N GLY A 396 7.60 25.42 37.14
CA GLY A 396 8.58 26.14 36.34
C GLY A 396 10.01 25.62 36.45
N SER A 397 10.46 25.19 37.64
CA SER A 397 11.81 24.63 37.83
C SER A 397 11.98 23.28 37.17
N ARG A 398 10.94 22.43 37.23
CA ARG A 398 10.91 21.12 36.54
C ARG A 398 10.91 21.29 35.03
N ARG A 399 10.15 22.25 34.48
CA ARG A 399 10.16 22.57 33.04
C ARG A 399 11.56 22.97 32.56
N LYS A 400 12.30 23.79 33.32
CA LYS A 400 13.69 24.16 33.02
C LYS A 400 14.60 22.93 33.02
N ARG A 401 14.50 22.06 34.03
CA ARG A 401 15.28 20.80 34.10
C ARG A 401 14.97 19.86 32.96
N ILE A 402 13.68 19.65 32.63
CA ILE A 402 13.25 18.79 31.53
C ILE A 402 13.80 19.33 30.19
N ALA A 403 13.65 20.61 29.95
CA ALA A 403 14.17 21.28 28.76
C ALA A 403 15.68 21.11 28.61
N ALA A 404 16.44 21.35 29.70
CA ALA A 404 17.90 21.17 29.72
C ALA A 404 18.30 19.71 29.46
N GLY A 405 17.56 18.73 30.00
CA GLY A 405 17.85 17.32 29.87
C GLY A 405 17.65 16.77 28.45
N CYS A 406 16.80 17.39 27.64
CA CYS A 406 16.56 16.99 26.24
C CYS A 406 17.15 17.97 25.21
N GLY A 407 17.88 19.02 25.64
CA GLY A 407 18.46 20.03 24.75
C GLY A 407 17.41 20.92 24.04
N MET A 408 16.21 21.06 24.62
CA MET A 408 15.12 21.85 24.07
C MET A 408 14.88 23.13 24.89
N ARG A 409 13.99 23.99 24.38
CA ARG A 409 13.57 25.20 25.08
C ARG A 409 12.41 24.93 26.04
N VAL A 410 12.29 25.73 27.09
CA VAL A 410 11.13 25.64 28.01
C VAL A 410 9.79 25.85 27.29
N GLN A 411 9.82 26.63 26.21
CA GLN A 411 8.63 26.83 25.36
C GLN A 411 8.14 25.54 24.69
N ASP A 412 9.05 24.65 24.26
CA ASP A 412 8.73 23.38 23.64
C ASP A 412 8.07 22.42 24.66
N VAL A 413 8.56 22.43 25.90
CA VAL A 413 7.93 21.69 27.02
C VAL A 413 6.52 22.22 27.31
N ASN A 414 6.32 23.54 27.28
CA ASN A 414 5.01 24.14 27.46
C ASN A 414 4.04 23.79 26.34
N LYS A 415 4.51 23.82 25.07
CA LYS A 415 3.75 23.44 23.89
C LYS A 415 3.28 21.97 24.01
N LEU A 416 4.19 21.07 24.43
CA LEU A 416 3.85 19.66 24.62
C LEU A 416 2.76 19.48 25.69
N LEU A 417 2.92 20.09 26.87
CA LEU A 417 1.94 19.96 27.96
C LEU A 417 0.56 20.50 27.54
N LYS A 418 0.52 21.63 26.82
CA LYS A 418 -0.71 22.19 26.28
C LYS A 418 -1.37 21.24 25.27
N ASN A 419 -0.62 20.71 24.30
CA ASN A 419 -1.12 19.78 23.30
C ASN A 419 -1.64 18.49 23.94
N PHE A 420 -0.98 18.01 25.00
CA PHE A 420 -1.42 16.84 25.77
C PHE A 420 -2.78 17.09 26.44
N GLU A 421 -2.96 18.25 27.09
CA GLU A 421 -4.24 18.62 27.70
C GLU A 421 -5.37 18.78 26.68
N GLU A 422 -5.08 19.40 25.54
CA GLU A 422 -6.04 19.52 24.42
C GLU A 422 -6.46 18.16 23.89
N SER A 423 -5.49 17.25 23.68
CA SER A 423 -5.75 15.87 23.25
C SER A 423 -6.62 15.13 24.29
N LYS A 424 -6.33 15.27 25.57
CA LYS A 424 -7.14 14.69 26.68
C LYS A 424 -8.59 15.21 26.64
N LYS A 425 -8.79 16.51 26.42
CA LYS A 425 -10.13 17.13 26.29
C LYS A 425 -10.88 16.63 25.06
N MET A 426 -10.18 16.51 23.91
CA MET A 426 -10.79 16.03 22.67
C MET A 426 -11.23 14.58 22.79
N MET A 427 -10.42 13.71 23.40
CA MET A 427 -10.75 12.30 23.65
C MET A 427 -11.98 12.16 24.57
N LYS A 428 -12.08 12.99 25.63
CA LYS A 428 -13.28 13.02 26.49
C LYS A 428 -14.54 13.43 25.71
N LYS A 429 -14.45 14.42 24.82
CA LYS A 429 -15.57 14.84 23.96
C LYS A 429 -16.00 13.72 23.01
N MET A 430 -15.06 13.01 22.37
CA MET A 430 -15.37 11.89 21.48
C MET A 430 -16.06 10.74 22.23
N GLN A 431 -15.64 10.42 23.45
CA GLN A 431 -16.32 9.42 24.29
C GLN A 431 -17.75 9.84 24.67
N GLY A 432 -17.99 11.13 24.90
CA GLY A 432 -19.32 11.69 25.12
C GLY A 432 -20.22 11.49 23.89
N MET A 433 -19.70 11.75 22.68
CA MET A 433 -20.42 11.55 21.42
C MET A 433 -20.70 10.07 21.13
N ALA A 434 -19.74 9.17 21.38
CA ALA A 434 -19.91 7.73 21.21
C ALA A 434 -20.98 7.16 22.16
N LYS A 435 -21.07 7.65 23.41
CA LYS A 435 -22.14 7.31 24.34
C LYS A 435 -23.53 7.84 23.92
N PHE A 436 -23.56 8.97 23.21
CA PHE A 436 -24.80 9.52 22.63
C PHE A 436 -25.27 8.70 21.43
N ALA A 437 -24.36 8.30 20.57
CA ALA A 437 -24.64 7.43 19.42
C ALA A 437 -25.10 6.01 19.82
N SER A 438 -24.57 5.48 20.93
CA SER A 438 -24.98 4.16 21.45
C SER A 438 -26.32 4.17 22.20
N LYS A 439 -26.78 5.33 22.69
CA LYS A 439 -28.09 5.51 23.36
C LYS A 439 -29.21 5.99 22.43
N GLY A 440 -28.88 6.60 21.26
CA GLY A 440 -29.84 7.00 20.25
C GLY A 440 -29.79 5.97 19.12
N GLY A 441 -30.78 5.08 19.07
CA GLY A 441 -30.89 3.90 18.22
C GLY A 441 -30.61 4.14 16.73
N PHE A 442 -29.37 3.98 16.32
CA PHE A 442 -29.02 3.64 14.94
C PHE A 442 -28.76 2.13 14.91
N LYS A 443 -29.83 1.34 14.76
CA LYS A 443 -29.74 -0.09 14.44
C LYS A 443 -29.16 -0.22 13.05
N MET A 444 -27.84 -0.45 12.93
CA MET A 444 -27.28 -1.08 11.73
C MET A 444 -27.76 -2.55 11.72
N THR A 445 -28.81 -2.81 10.98
CA THR A 445 -29.24 -4.16 10.65
C THR A 445 -28.24 -4.73 9.63
N PHE A 446 -27.25 -5.46 10.10
CA PHE A 446 -26.51 -6.38 9.25
C PHE A 446 -27.47 -7.52 8.89
N MET A 447 -28.02 -7.49 7.70
CA MET A 447 -28.71 -8.67 7.13
C MET A 447 -27.66 -9.71 6.76
N ASN A 448 -27.62 -10.77 7.56
CA ASN A 448 -27.19 -12.10 7.12
C ASN A 448 -28.23 -12.62 6.11
N LYS A 449 -27.81 -12.78 4.88
CA LYS A 449 -28.23 -13.89 4.01
C LYS A 449 -27.25 -14.01 2.87
#